data_cc2b500cbb70a54e48ba5d461de7a338
#
_entry.id   cc2b500cbb70a54e48ba5d461de7a338
#
_cell.length_a   1.000
_cell.length_b   1.000
_cell.length_c   1.000
_cell.angle_alpha   90.00
_cell.angle_beta   90.00
_cell.angle_gamma   90.00
#
_symmetry.space_group_name_H-M   'P 1'
#
loop_
_entity.id
_entity.type
_entity.pdbx_description
1 polymer ?
#
loop_
_entity_poly.entity_id
_entity_poly.type
_entity_poly.pdbx_seq_one_letter_code
_entity_poly.pdbx_strand_id
1 'polypeptide(L)'
;RKDFREIYQGLYDLGIIIEINSNGTLIDEQTVAWLREVPPQRINITLYGASDVTYGRLCRNPKGFTQVSRAIRLLKEARINVRLNCSVTPYNADDLEDIFAFGRREDIPVRAASYMYPPVRRDASSVGVNDRFSPEEAAYYDARIKAYSLGDEKFLEWADRNENILPELNDDICGEMKAEGVRCHAGKSSFWVTWNGCMVPCGMFRGEEEHNVFQEGFTKNWKRVLEETARIRLAPECGVCAKRDICKSCAAMEITENGKFGNVPEYRCQMVKAMPDAIRKVKQEILEERRKCNE
;
A
#
# COMPACT_ATOMS: atom_id res chain seq x y z
N ARG A 1 21.19 2.90 6.38
CA ARG A 1 21.88 3.46 7.56
C ARG A 1 23.03 2.53 7.94
N LYS A 2 24.14 3.10 8.37
CA LYS A 2 25.30 2.32 8.83
C LYS A 2 25.05 1.68 10.21
N ASP A 3 24.25 2.31 11.04
CA ASP A 3 23.85 1.89 12.38
C ASP A 3 22.55 1.06 12.43
N PHE A 4 22.10 0.54 11.27
CA PHE A 4 20.83 -0.21 11.19
C PHE A 4 20.82 -1.43 12.11
N ARG A 5 21.91 -2.22 12.12
CA ARG A 5 22.02 -3.41 12.97
C ARG A 5 21.96 -3.07 14.46
N GLU A 6 22.61 -1.99 14.87
CA GLU A 6 22.61 -1.52 16.27
C GLU A 6 21.19 -1.11 16.71
N ILE A 7 20.50 -0.31 15.88
CA ILE A 7 19.11 0.09 16.16
C ILE A 7 18.21 -1.15 16.22
N TYR A 8 18.35 -2.07 15.28
CA TYR A 8 17.58 -3.30 15.24
C TYR A 8 17.78 -4.15 16.51
N GLN A 9 19.05 -4.35 16.90
CA GLN A 9 19.39 -5.09 18.11
C GLN A 9 18.79 -4.46 19.36
N GLY A 10 18.91 -3.12 19.49
CA GLY A 10 18.30 -2.40 20.61
C GLY A 10 16.78 -2.56 20.71
N LEU A 11 16.09 -2.56 19.57
CA LEU A 11 14.64 -2.83 19.53
C LEU A 11 14.31 -4.29 19.89
N TYR A 12 15.11 -5.22 19.41
CA TYR A 12 14.95 -6.65 19.70
C TYR A 12 15.14 -6.94 21.19
N ASP A 13 16.17 -6.37 21.80
CA ASP A 13 16.50 -6.52 23.23
C ASP A 13 15.41 -5.91 24.14
N LEU A 14 14.66 -4.93 23.64
CA LEU A 14 13.46 -4.38 24.29
C LEU A 14 12.22 -5.27 24.15
N GLY A 15 12.31 -6.40 23.45
CA GLY A 15 11.19 -7.30 23.20
C GLY A 15 10.17 -6.78 22.19
N ILE A 16 10.54 -5.81 21.34
CA ILE A 16 9.67 -5.26 20.31
C ILE A 16 9.57 -6.23 19.15
N ILE A 17 8.34 -6.51 18.69
CA ILE A 17 8.10 -7.28 17.48
C ILE A 17 8.46 -6.42 16.26
N ILE A 18 9.46 -6.86 15.50
CA ILE A 18 10.03 -6.08 14.40
C ILE A 18 9.56 -6.63 13.06
N GLU A 19 9.01 -5.76 12.21
CA GLU A 19 8.86 -5.98 10.77
C GLU A 19 9.77 -5.02 10.01
N ILE A 20 10.39 -5.49 8.94
CA ILE A 20 11.28 -4.68 8.09
C ILE A 20 10.59 -4.43 6.75
N ASN A 21 10.57 -3.18 6.29
CA ASN A 21 10.23 -2.84 4.91
C ASN A 21 11.51 -2.48 4.16
N SER A 22 11.78 -3.18 3.05
CA SER A 22 13.01 -3.02 2.29
C SER A 22 12.75 -3.14 0.78
N ASN A 23 13.63 -2.53 -0.04
CA ASN A 23 13.71 -2.84 -1.46
C ASN A 23 14.54 -4.12 -1.75
N GLY A 24 15.17 -4.69 -0.73
CA GLY A 24 15.90 -5.95 -0.79
C GLY A 24 17.25 -5.93 -1.50
N THR A 25 17.63 -4.85 -2.21
CA THR A 25 18.82 -4.85 -3.09
C THR A 25 20.17 -4.98 -2.39
N LEU A 26 20.21 -4.68 -1.08
CA LEU A 26 21.43 -4.74 -0.27
C LEU A 26 21.45 -5.91 0.72
N ILE A 27 20.46 -6.78 0.66
CA ILE A 27 20.42 -7.97 1.52
C ILE A 27 21.36 -9.03 0.92
N ASP A 28 22.39 -9.34 1.67
CA ASP A 28 23.44 -10.33 1.35
C ASP A 28 23.53 -11.44 2.39
N GLU A 29 24.44 -12.36 2.21
CA GLU A 29 24.69 -13.48 3.11
C GLU A 29 25.04 -13.02 4.52
N GLN A 30 25.80 -11.93 4.65
CA GLN A 30 26.20 -11.39 5.94
C GLN A 30 25.00 -10.81 6.68
N THR A 31 24.13 -10.09 5.97
CA THR A 31 22.87 -9.55 6.51
C THR A 31 21.95 -10.68 6.96
N VAL A 32 21.80 -11.73 6.17
CA VAL A 32 20.97 -12.89 6.49
C VAL A 32 21.52 -13.67 7.66
N ALA A 33 22.86 -13.82 7.76
CA ALA A 33 23.49 -14.53 8.86
C ALA A 33 23.14 -13.95 10.23
N TRP A 34 23.25 -12.63 10.40
CA TRP A 34 22.90 -12.01 11.68
C TRP A 34 21.38 -11.94 11.91
N LEU A 35 20.56 -11.79 10.86
CA LEU A 35 19.09 -11.82 10.98
C LEU A 35 18.58 -13.21 11.41
N ARG A 36 19.31 -14.28 11.12
CA ARG A 36 18.97 -15.64 11.63
C ARG A 36 19.09 -15.76 13.13
N GLU A 37 20.04 -15.03 13.74
CA GLU A 37 20.25 -15.04 15.21
C GLU A 37 19.14 -14.27 15.93
N VAL A 38 18.65 -13.20 15.31
CA VAL A 38 17.61 -12.31 15.84
C VAL A 38 16.54 -12.06 14.76
N PRO A 39 15.71 -13.05 14.43
CA PRO A 39 14.84 -12.97 13.27
C PRO A 39 13.71 -11.93 13.47
N PRO A 40 13.43 -11.11 12.44
CA PRO A 40 12.23 -10.28 12.43
C PRO A 40 10.98 -11.17 12.31
N GLN A 41 9.83 -10.67 12.73
CA GLN A 41 8.56 -11.34 12.45
C GLN A 41 8.35 -11.53 10.95
N ARG A 42 8.75 -10.54 10.15
CA ARG A 42 8.65 -10.57 8.70
C ARG A 42 9.50 -9.48 8.04
N ILE A 43 9.96 -9.77 6.82
CA ILE A 43 10.52 -8.77 5.91
C ILE A 43 9.56 -8.57 4.74
N ASN A 44 9.09 -7.34 4.58
CA ASN A 44 8.28 -6.94 3.44
C ASN A 44 9.22 -6.41 2.37
N ILE A 45 9.36 -7.12 1.26
CA ILE A 45 10.19 -6.72 0.12
C ILE A 45 9.31 -6.04 -0.92
N THR A 46 9.68 -4.82 -1.33
CA THR A 46 9.02 -4.16 -2.45
C THR A 46 9.57 -4.68 -3.76
N LEU A 47 8.71 -5.30 -4.56
CA LEU A 47 9.01 -5.76 -5.90
C LEU A 47 8.48 -4.72 -6.90
N TYR A 48 9.38 -4.06 -7.63
CA TYR A 48 9.04 -2.98 -8.57
C TYR A 48 8.80 -3.46 -10.00
N GLY A 49 9.07 -4.72 -10.29
CA GLY A 49 8.90 -5.38 -11.56
C GLY A 49 9.38 -6.82 -11.49
N ALA A 50 9.27 -7.56 -12.58
CA ALA A 50 9.70 -8.95 -12.71
C ALA A 50 10.91 -9.11 -13.62
N SER A 51 11.56 -8.01 -14.00
CA SER A 51 12.74 -8.00 -14.88
C SER A 51 13.73 -6.91 -14.53
N ASP A 52 15.00 -7.12 -14.87
CA ASP A 52 16.05 -6.09 -14.75
C ASP A 52 15.80 -4.89 -15.69
N VAL A 53 15.06 -5.10 -16.78
CA VAL A 53 14.64 -4.02 -17.70
C VAL A 53 13.69 -3.05 -16.98
N THR A 54 12.65 -3.56 -16.33
CA THR A 54 11.70 -2.74 -15.57
C THR A 54 12.38 -2.06 -14.39
N TYR A 55 13.25 -2.75 -13.68
CA TYR A 55 14.04 -2.14 -12.60
C TYR A 55 15.00 -1.05 -13.10
N GLY A 56 15.62 -1.24 -14.28
CA GLY A 56 16.44 -0.21 -14.92
C GLY A 56 15.65 1.05 -15.22
N ARG A 57 14.44 0.89 -15.79
CA ARG A 57 13.56 1.99 -16.18
C ARG A 57 12.96 2.71 -14.95
N LEU A 58 12.39 1.97 -13.99
CA LEU A 58 11.65 2.53 -12.87
C LEU A 58 12.57 2.95 -11.71
N CYS A 59 13.56 2.14 -11.38
CA CYS A 59 14.42 2.33 -10.21
C CYS A 59 15.83 2.83 -10.54
N ARG A 60 16.17 2.97 -11.83
CA ARG A 60 17.53 3.27 -12.31
C ARG A 60 18.57 2.24 -11.81
N ASN A 61 18.13 1.00 -11.63
CA ASN A 61 18.97 -0.13 -11.21
C ASN A 61 18.84 -1.29 -12.20
N PRO A 62 19.70 -1.38 -13.23
CA PRO A 62 19.58 -2.39 -14.28
C PRO A 62 19.91 -3.83 -13.84
N LYS A 63 20.21 -4.05 -12.56
CA LYS A 63 20.40 -5.37 -11.94
C LYS A 63 19.46 -5.57 -10.74
N GLY A 64 18.44 -4.73 -10.59
CA GLY A 64 17.62 -4.67 -9.40
C GLY A 64 16.81 -5.92 -9.18
N PHE A 65 16.20 -6.48 -10.21
CA PHE A 65 15.43 -7.72 -10.10
C PHE A 65 16.33 -8.92 -9.74
N THR A 66 17.48 -9.03 -10.40
CA THR A 66 18.47 -10.07 -10.09
C THR A 66 18.92 -9.99 -8.62
N GLN A 67 19.22 -8.79 -8.11
CA GLN A 67 19.64 -8.58 -6.73
C GLN A 67 18.51 -8.94 -5.72
N VAL A 68 17.31 -8.48 -5.98
CA VAL A 68 16.15 -8.73 -5.08
C VAL A 68 15.78 -10.21 -5.09
N SER A 69 15.79 -10.87 -6.26
CA SER A 69 15.51 -12.31 -6.38
C SER A 69 16.54 -13.14 -5.59
N ARG A 70 17.83 -12.76 -5.62
CA ARG A 70 18.87 -13.38 -4.81
C ARG A 70 18.58 -13.18 -3.31
N ALA A 71 18.30 -11.96 -2.90
CA ALA A 71 17.98 -11.64 -1.50
C ALA A 71 16.79 -12.45 -0.98
N ILE A 72 15.72 -12.58 -1.77
CA ILE A 72 14.55 -13.38 -1.41
C ILE A 72 14.91 -14.84 -1.20
N ARG A 73 15.74 -15.45 -2.06
CA ARG A 73 16.17 -16.84 -1.90
C ARG A 73 17.01 -17.03 -0.63
N LEU A 74 17.97 -16.14 -0.36
CA LEU A 74 18.78 -16.17 0.87
C LEU A 74 17.90 -16.08 2.13
N LEU A 75 16.91 -15.22 2.14
CA LEU A 75 15.98 -15.08 3.26
C LEU A 75 15.13 -16.35 3.45
N LYS A 76 14.65 -16.95 2.36
CA LYS A 76 13.90 -18.22 2.40
C LYS A 76 14.74 -19.37 2.93
N GLU A 77 15.96 -19.54 2.43
CA GLU A 77 16.89 -20.57 2.88
C GLU A 77 17.20 -20.42 4.39
N ALA A 78 17.24 -19.19 4.86
CA ALA A 78 17.39 -18.88 6.29
C ALA A 78 16.09 -19.03 7.10
N ARG A 79 14.96 -19.39 6.48
CA ARG A 79 13.62 -19.50 7.08
C ARG A 79 13.11 -18.18 7.67
N ILE A 80 13.53 -17.06 7.13
CA ILE A 80 13.01 -15.75 7.48
C ILE A 80 11.73 -15.50 6.69
N ASN A 81 10.66 -15.11 7.39
CA ASN A 81 9.38 -14.86 6.79
C ASN A 81 9.44 -13.66 5.85
N VAL A 82 9.06 -13.84 4.60
CA VAL A 82 9.05 -12.81 3.55
C VAL A 82 7.64 -12.60 3.01
N ARG A 83 7.31 -11.36 2.69
CA ARG A 83 6.13 -10.99 1.91
C ARG A 83 6.54 -10.01 0.81
N LEU A 84 5.98 -10.19 -0.38
CA LEU A 84 6.20 -9.27 -1.49
C LEU A 84 5.12 -8.19 -1.49
N ASN A 85 5.54 -6.95 -1.64
CA ASN A 85 4.65 -5.81 -1.86
C ASN A 85 4.92 -5.21 -3.25
N CYS A 86 3.88 -4.81 -3.96
CA CYS A 86 4.00 -4.12 -5.24
C CYS A 86 3.03 -2.94 -5.29
N SER A 87 3.55 -1.76 -5.60
CA SER A 87 2.73 -0.64 -6.05
C SER A 87 2.69 -0.67 -7.58
N VAL A 88 1.49 -0.91 -8.12
CA VAL A 88 1.28 -0.99 -9.57
C VAL A 88 1.08 0.41 -10.12
N THR A 89 1.86 0.74 -11.15
CA THR A 89 1.90 2.05 -11.80
C THR A 89 1.95 1.87 -13.31
N PRO A 90 1.77 2.91 -14.12
CA PRO A 90 1.95 2.83 -15.57
C PRO A 90 3.32 2.30 -16.02
N TYR A 91 4.33 2.34 -15.13
CA TYR A 91 5.70 1.95 -15.45
C TYR A 91 6.02 0.47 -15.24
N ASN A 92 5.17 -0.26 -14.49
CA ASN A 92 5.37 -1.68 -14.18
C ASN A 92 4.10 -2.54 -14.32
N ALA A 93 3.06 -1.97 -14.90
CA ALA A 93 1.79 -2.66 -15.10
C ALA A 93 1.93 -3.94 -15.95
N ASP A 94 2.80 -3.88 -16.96
CA ASP A 94 3.07 -5.01 -17.86
C ASP A 94 3.75 -6.20 -17.15
N ASP A 95 4.43 -5.95 -16.03
CA ASP A 95 5.08 -6.98 -15.22
C ASP A 95 4.14 -7.61 -14.17
N LEU A 96 2.87 -7.17 -14.06
CA LEU A 96 1.99 -7.55 -12.95
C LEU A 96 1.76 -9.06 -12.86
N GLU A 97 1.51 -9.71 -13.99
CA GLU A 97 1.34 -11.17 -14.04
C GLU A 97 2.60 -11.90 -13.61
N ASP A 98 3.76 -11.50 -14.14
CA ASP A 98 5.05 -12.08 -13.82
C ASP A 98 5.45 -11.88 -12.36
N ILE A 99 5.06 -10.75 -11.74
CA ILE A 99 5.22 -10.51 -10.30
C ILE A 99 4.44 -11.55 -9.48
N PHE A 100 3.19 -11.81 -9.84
CA PHE A 100 2.39 -12.83 -9.17
C PHE A 100 2.89 -14.25 -9.47
N ALA A 101 3.34 -14.52 -10.70
CA ALA A 101 3.97 -15.78 -11.07
C ALA A 101 5.26 -16.01 -10.29
N PHE A 102 6.09 -14.98 -10.11
CA PHE A 102 7.26 -15.02 -9.24
C PHE A 102 6.87 -15.38 -7.79
N GLY A 103 5.87 -14.70 -7.23
CA GLY A 103 5.37 -14.99 -5.88
C GLY A 103 4.92 -16.44 -5.73
N ARG A 104 4.15 -16.98 -6.67
CA ARG A 104 3.71 -18.39 -6.68
C ARG A 104 4.89 -19.36 -6.77
N ARG A 105 5.85 -19.10 -7.68
CA ARG A 105 7.05 -19.94 -7.84
C ARG A 105 7.90 -19.97 -6.57
N GLU A 106 8.02 -18.86 -5.88
CA GLU A 106 8.78 -18.76 -4.65
C GLU A 106 7.96 -19.13 -3.40
N ASP A 107 6.68 -19.47 -3.55
CA ASP A 107 5.76 -19.72 -2.43
C ASP A 107 5.73 -18.56 -1.42
N ILE A 108 5.64 -17.33 -1.93
CA ILE A 108 5.61 -16.11 -1.14
C ILE A 108 4.36 -15.30 -1.50
N PRO A 109 3.55 -14.88 -0.51
CA PRO A 109 2.36 -14.07 -0.79
C PRO A 109 2.74 -12.68 -1.35
N VAL A 110 2.04 -12.29 -2.42
CA VAL A 110 2.15 -10.96 -3.02
C VAL A 110 0.99 -10.08 -2.57
N ARG A 111 1.28 -8.87 -2.10
CA ARG A 111 0.32 -7.80 -1.90
C ARG A 111 0.59 -6.69 -2.91
N ALA A 112 -0.36 -6.44 -3.76
CA ALA A 112 -0.29 -5.36 -4.73
C ALA A 112 -1.39 -4.32 -4.49
N ALA A 113 -1.17 -3.09 -4.95
CA ALA A 113 -2.15 -2.01 -4.91
C ALA A 113 -1.95 -1.10 -6.13
N SER A 114 -3.03 -0.67 -6.75
CA SER A 114 -3.05 0.26 -7.89
C SER A 114 -3.30 1.72 -7.48
N TYR A 115 -3.83 1.96 -6.28
CA TYR A 115 -3.97 3.31 -5.76
C TYR A 115 -2.64 3.85 -5.24
N MET A 116 -2.16 4.95 -5.83
CA MET A 116 -0.93 5.62 -5.43
C MET A 116 -1.26 6.95 -4.76
N TYR A 117 -0.81 7.11 -3.51
CA TYR A 117 -0.94 8.38 -2.79
C TYR A 117 -0.05 9.46 -3.41
N PRO A 118 -0.55 10.68 -3.65
CA PRO A 118 0.30 11.82 -3.95
C PRO A 118 1.39 12.01 -2.86
N PRO A 119 2.64 12.32 -3.25
CA PRO A 119 3.78 12.31 -2.31
C PRO A 119 3.91 13.60 -1.46
N VAL A 120 2.80 14.11 -0.96
CA VAL A 120 2.69 15.37 -0.20
C VAL A 120 3.64 15.41 1.01
N ARG A 121 3.90 14.25 1.60
CA ARG A 121 4.86 14.15 2.70
C ARG A 121 6.27 14.64 2.33
N ARG A 122 6.68 14.44 1.06
CA ARG A 122 8.00 14.84 0.56
C ARG A 122 7.97 16.21 -0.12
N ASP A 123 6.89 16.52 -0.78
CA ASP A 123 6.70 17.73 -1.56
C ASP A 123 5.27 18.25 -1.39
N ALA A 124 5.12 19.38 -0.68
CA ALA A 124 3.84 19.99 -0.39
C ALA A 124 3.09 20.45 -1.64
N SER A 125 3.78 20.71 -2.75
CA SER A 125 3.16 21.07 -4.04
C SER A 125 2.52 19.88 -4.76
N SER A 126 2.76 18.66 -4.27
CA SER A 126 2.23 17.43 -4.86
C SER A 126 0.78 17.10 -4.47
N VAL A 127 0.04 18.04 -3.86
CA VAL A 127 -1.38 17.82 -3.53
C VAL A 127 -2.15 17.44 -4.79
N GLY A 128 -2.81 16.27 -4.78
CA GLY A 128 -3.58 15.76 -5.92
C GLY A 128 -2.73 15.37 -7.14
N VAL A 129 -1.42 15.61 -7.12
CA VAL A 129 -0.53 15.37 -8.26
C VAL A 129 0.32 14.14 -8.05
N ASN A 130 0.24 13.20 -8.98
CA ASN A 130 1.05 11.99 -8.98
C ASN A 130 1.11 11.42 -10.41
N ASP A 131 2.24 10.82 -10.76
CA ASP A 131 2.40 10.07 -12.00
C ASP A 131 1.85 8.65 -11.82
N ARG A 132 0.52 8.53 -11.91
CA ARG A 132 -0.28 7.33 -11.64
C ARG A 132 -1.32 7.09 -12.73
N PHE A 133 -2.00 5.98 -12.67
CA PHE A 133 -3.15 5.66 -13.53
C PHE A 133 -4.26 6.71 -13.44
N SER A 134 -5.10 6.77 -14.46
CA SER A 134 -6.43 7.36 -14.30
C SER A 134 -7.26 6.56 -13.28
N PRO A 135 -8.34 7.11 -12.72
CA PRO A 135 -9.21 6.38 -11.81
C PRO A 135 -9.74 5.06 -12.40
N GLU A 136 -10.08 5.05 -13.69
CA GLU A 136 -10.61 3.90 -14.43
C GLU A 136 -9.52 2.82 -14.60
N GLU A 137 -8.31 3.23 -15.00
CA GLU A 137 -7.16 2.32 -15.10
C GLU A 137 -6.78 1.75 -13.72
N ALA A 138 -6.79 2.57 -12.68
CA ALA A 138 -6.51 2.12 -11.32
C ALA A 138 -7.56 1.09 -10.85
N ALA A 139 -8.84 1.28 -11.20
CA ALA A 139 -9.91 0.31 -10.94
C ALA A 139 -9.68 -1.00 -11.72
N TYR A 140 -9.30 -0.92 -12.99
CA TYR A 140 -8.97 -2.08 -13.81
C TYR A 140 -7.82 -2.89 -13.20
N TYR A 141 -6.72 -2.24 -12.83
CA TYR A 141 -5.59 -2.94 -12.21
C TYR A 141 -5.91 -3.47 -10.80
N ASP A 142 -6.82 -2.83 -10.04
CA ASP A 142 -7.31 -3.38 -8.77
C ASP A 142 -8.07 -4.69 -8.99
N ALA A 143 -8.91 -4.77 -10.02
CA ALA A 143 -9.60 -5.99 -10.43
C ALA A 143 -8.61 -7.08 -10.94
N ARG A 144 -7.60 -6.73 -11.74
CA ARG A 144 -6.53 -7.66 -12.16
C ARG A 144 -5.72 -8.19 -10.99
N ILE A 145 -5.33 -7.33 -10.04
CA ILE A 145 -4.67 -7.72 -8.78
C ILE A 145 -5.52 -8.72 -8.02
N LYS A 146 -6.84 -8.49 -7.96
CA LYS A 146 -7.77 -9.40 -7.31
C LYS A 146 -7.82 -10.76 -8.01
N ALA A 147 -7.87 -10.79 -9.35
CA ALA A 147 -7.84 -12.00 -10.14
C ALA A 147 -6.54 -12.81 -9.89
N TYR A 148 -5.38 -12.19 -9.99
CA TYR A 148 -4.11 -12.86 -9.72
C TYR A 148 -3.97 -13.35 -8.28
N SER A 149 -4.58 -12.66 -7.32
CA SER A 149 -4.55 -13.04 -5.90
C SER A 149 -5.45 -14.23 -5.58
N LEU A 150 -6.61 -14.35 -6.23
CA LEU A 150 -7.58 -15.40 -5.99
C LEU A 150 -7.37 -16.62 -6.91
N GLY A 151 -6.83 -16.42 -8.10
CA GLY A 151 -6.90 -17.33 -9.24
C GLY A 151 -8.26 -17.22 -9.94
N ASP A 152 -8.28 -17.63 -11.21
CA ASP A 152 -9.40 -17.37 -12.13
C ASP A 152 -10.74 -17.87 -11.63
N GLU A 153 -10.83 -19.12 -11.15
CA GLU A 153 -12.10 -19.71 -10.71
C GLU A 153 -12.72 -18.91 -9.56
N LYS A 154 -11.93 -18.67 -8.50
CA LYS A 154 -12.41 -17.91 -7.35
C LYS A 154 -12.67 -16.44 -7.68
N PHE A 155 -11.92 -15.89 -8.65
CA PHE A 155 -12.19 -14.53 -9.13
C PHE A 155 -13.52 -14.46 -9.89
N LEU A 156 -13.84 -15.42 -10.77
CA LEU A 156 -15.11 -15.45 -11.48
C LEU A 156 -16.30 -15.53 -10.52
N GLU A 157 -16.24 -16.43 -9.52
CA GLU A 157 -17.25 -16.49 -8.47
C GLU A 157 -17.36 -15.19 -7.64
N TRP A 158 -16.24 -14.54 -7.38
CA TRP A 158 -16.21 -13.26 -6.68
C TRP A 158 -16.80 -12.15 -7.56
N ALA A 159 -16.45 -12.12 -8.86
CA ALA A 159 -16.94 -11.14 -9.81
C ALA A 159 -18.47 -11.21 -9.97
N ASP A 160 -19.04 -12.41 -10.11
CA ASP A 160 -20.49 -12.61 -10.22
C ASP A 160 -21.26 -12.02 -9.04
N ARG A 161 -20.68 -12.06 -7.84
CA ARG A 161 -21.29 -11.50 -6.63
C ARG A 161 -21.08 -9.99 -6.48
N ASN A 162 -20.02 -9.44 -7.08
CA ASN A 162 -19.60 -8.06 -6.80
C ASN A 162 -19.82 -7.10 -7.97
N GLU A 163 -19.95 -7.56 -9.21
CA GLU A 163 -20.15 -6.70 -10.37
C GLU A 163 -21.46 -5.89 -10.30
N ASN A 164 -22.45 -6.34 -9.54
CA ASN A 164 -23.75 -5.69 -9.38
C ASN A 164 -23.95 -4.99 -8.03
N ILE A 165 -23.11 -5.27 -7.03
CA ILE A 165 -23.26 -4.64 -5.70
C ILE A 165 -23.10 -3.11 -5.77
N LEU A 166 -22.14 -2.61 -6.57
CA LEU A 166 -21.88 -1.16 -6.66
C LEU A 166 -22.95 -0.38 -7.42
N PRO A 167 -23.50 -0.90 -8.55
CA PRO A 167 -24.62 -0.26 -9.21
C PRO A 167 -25.91 -0.21 -8.38
N GLU A 168 -26.16 -1.20 -7.53
CA GLU A 168 -27.30 -1.24 -6.63
C GLU A 168 -27.20 -0.26 -5.47
N LEU A 169 -25.98 0.16 -5.13
CA LEU A 169 -25.73 1.22 -4.14
C LEU A 169 -25.88 2.57 -4.82
N ASN A 170 -27.06 3.13 -4.76
CA ASN A 170 -27.35 4.49 -5.26
C ASN A 170 -26.34 5.50 -4.68
N ASP A 171 -26.12 6.60 -5.45
CA ASP A 171 -25.38 7.76 -4.95
C ASP A 171 -26.17 8.55 -3.87
N ASP A 172 -27.33 8.03 -3.47
CA ASP A 172 -28.19 8.65 -2.48
C ASP A 172 -27.49 8.72 -1.13
N ILE A 173 -27.44 9.92 -0.61
CA ILE A 173 -26.98 10.22 0.73
C ILE A 173 -28.08 9.76 1.71
N CYS A 174 -27.86 8.64 2.38
CA CYS A 174 -28.78 8.12 3.37
C CYS A 174 -28.40 8.61 4.77
N GLY A 175 -29.17 9.55 5.32
CA GLY A 175 -29.03 10.03 6.69
C GLY A 175 -28.51 11.46 6.84
N GLU A 176 -28.37 11.89 8.09
CA GLU A 176 -27.86 13.21 8.44
C GLU A 176 -26.34 13.27 8.18
N MET A 177 -25.87 14.22 7.37
CA MET A 177 -24.46 14.44 7.11
C MET A 177 -23.74 14.86 8.39
N LYS A 178 -22.93 13.97 8.94
CA LYS A 178 -22.11 14.21 10.12
C LYS A 178 -20.66 13.92 9.83
N ALA A 179 -19.81 14.92 10.01
CA ALA A 179 -18.38 14.75 9.85
C ALA A 179 -17.83 13.79 10.92
N GLU A 180 -17.17 12.74 10.49
CA GLU A 180 -16.55 11.74 11.34
C GLU A 180 -15.07 12.00 11.55
N GLY A 181 -14.50 11.44 12.61
CA GLY A 181 -13.08 11.45 12.86
C GLY A 181 -12.33 10.37 12.07
N VAL A 182 -11.01 10.29 12.28
CA VAL A 182 -10.16 9.24 11.72
C VAL A 182 -10.67 7.86 12.14
N ARG A 183 -10.84 6.95 11.17
CA ARG A 183 -11.47 5.63 11.40
C ARG A 183 -10.46 4.53 11.77
N CYS A 184 -9.21 4.68 11.37
CA CYS A 184 -8.15 3.69 11.62
C CYS A 184 -7.42 3.94 12.94
N HIS A 185 -6.34 3.20 13.17
CA HIS A 185 -5.50 3.29 14.37
C HIS A 185 -4.55 4.50 14.38
N ALA A 186 -4.42 5.22 13.25
CA ALA A 186 -3.54 6.38 13.11
C ALA A 186 -3.83 7.43 14.18
N GLY A 187 -2.82 7.83 14.95
CA GLY A 187 -2.95 8.79 16.04
C GLY A 187 -3.87 8.37 17.18
N LYS A 188 -4.19 7.06 17.31
CA LYS A 188 -4.97 6.49 18.43
C LYS A 188 -4.16 5.43 19.18
N SER A 189 -3.66 4.44 18.47
CA SER A 189 -2.78 3.38 18.97
C SER A 189 -1.59 3.12 18.06
N SER A 190 -1.43 3.88 16.98
CA SER A 190 -0.29 3.83 16.08
C SER A 190 0.18 5.23 15.70
N PHE A 191 1.47 5.34 15.45
CA PHE A 191 2.16 6.55 15.01
C PHE A 191 3.31 6.18 14.08
N TRP A 192 3.86 7.19 13.43
CA TRP A 192 5.10 7.08 12.66
C TRP A 192 6.11 8.08 13.20
N VAL A 193 7.38 7.67 13.24
CA VAL A 193 8.50 8.60 13.42
C VAL A 193 9.22 8.66 12.08
N THR A 194 9.31 9.84 11.51
CA THR A 194 9.97 10.06 10.22
C THR A 194 11.49 9.99 10.38
N TRP A 195 12.20 9.92 9.26
CA TRP A 195 13.66 9.83 9.25
C TRP A 195 14.37 11.02 9.96
N ASN A 196 13.73 12.19 10.01
CA ASN A 196 14.20 13.38 10.71
C ASN A 196 13.64 13.53 12.14
N GLY A 197 12.96 12.51 12.65
CA GLY A 197 12.48 12.46 14.03
C GLY A 197 11.10 13.07 14.28
N CYS A 198 10.37 13.52 13.26
CA CYS A 198 9.02 14.04 13.45
C CYS A 198 8.03 12.90 13.70
N MET A 199 7.20 13.02 14.74
CA MET A 199 6.11 12.09 15.00
C MET A 199 4.85 12.52 14.26
N VAL A 200 4.25 11.60 13.51
CA VAL A 200 3.01 11.83 12.76
C VAL A 200 2.03 10.67 12.98
N PRO A 201 0.71 10.90 12.87
CA PRO A 201 -0.28 9.84 13.06
C PRO A 201 -0.24 8.78 11.96
N CYS A 202 0.13 9.17 10.73
CA CYS A 202 0.17 8.30 9.56
C CYS A 202 1.39 8.62 8.70
N GLY A 203 2.01 7.60 8.11
CA GLY A 203 3.17 7.77 7.23
C GLY A 203 2.90 8.57 5.94
N MET A 204 1.65 8.87 5.61
CA MET A 204 1.26 9.73 4.49
C MET A 204 1.15 11.21 4.88
N PHE A 205 1.16 11.54 6.17
CA PHE A 205 1.10 12.92 6.63
C PHE A 205 2.47 13.58 6.57
N ARG A 206 2.47 14.87 6.35
CA ARG A 206 3.69 15.68 6.48
C ARG A 206 4.01 15.86 7.97
N GLY A 207 5.29 15.72 8.33
CA GLY A 207 5.74 15.99 9.68
C GLY A 207 6.04 17.49 9.87
N GLU A 208 5.61 18.04 10.97
CA GLU A 208 6.00 19.37 11.43
C GLU A 208 7.28 19.26 12.27
N GLU A 209 8.25 20.21 12.11
CA GLU A 209 9.52 20.18 12.86
C GLU A 209 9.31 20.26 14.38
N GLU A 210 8.24 20.92 14.79
CA GLU A 210 7.81 21.05 16.19
C GLU A 210 7.43 19.72 16.86
N HIS A 211 7.14 18.66 16.07
CA HIS A 211 6.81 17.33 16.58
C HIS A 211 8.02 16.39 16.67
N ASN A 212 9.21 16.93 16.92
CA ASN A 212 10.45 16.15 16.91
C ASN A 212 10.68 15.43 18.25
N VAL A 213 10.68 14.08 18.19
CA VAL A 213 10.82 13.21 19.38
C VAL A 213 12.20 13.32 20.02
N PHE A 214 13.23 13.71 19.27
CA PHE A 214 14.59 13.88 19.81
C PHE A 214 14.76 15.20 20.55
N GLN A 215 13.93 16.19 20.27
CA GLN A 215 13.98 17.52 20.92
C GLN A 215 13.05 17.59 22.13
N GLU A 216 11.82 17.11 21.98
CA GLU A 216 10.78 17.29 23.00
C GLU A 216 10.39 16.00 23.74
N GLY A 217 10.96 14.87 23.35
CA GLY A 217 10.68 13.56 23.92
C GLY A 217 9.40 12.90 23.36
N PHE A 218 9.31 11.59 23.53
CA PHE A 218 8.24 10.76 22.99
C PHE A 218 6.86 11.13 23.56
N THR A 219 6.74 11.20 24.89
CA THR A 219 5.43 11.36 25.56
C THR A 219 4.74 12.67 25.19
N LYS A 220 5.49 13.77 25.08
CA LYS A 220 4.93 15.08 24.69
C LYS A 220 4.42 15.04 23.25
N ASN A 221 5.21 14.51 22.34
CA ASN A 221 4.83 14.38 20.93
C ASN A 221 3.64 13.43 20.74
N TRP A 222 3.61 12.32 21.47
CA TRP A 222 2.48 11.38 21.40
C TRP A 222 1.16 12.03 21.85
N LYS A 223 1.15 12.75 22.97
CA LYS A 223 -0.03 13.50 23.43
C LYS A 223 -0.52 14.49 22.37
N ARG A 224 0.39 15.24 21.75
CA ARG A 224 0.08 16.19 20.68
C ARG A 224 -0.55 15.48 19.47
N VAL A 225 0.04 14.38 19.00
CA VAL A 225 -0.49 13.59 17.89
C VAL A 225 -1.91 13.05 18.20
N LEU A 226 -2.14 12.59 19.43
CA LEU A 226 -3.49 12.15 19.87
C LEU A 226 -4.50 13.30 19.78
N GLU A 227 -4.17 14.47 20.31
CA GLU A 227 -5.06 15.63 20.34
C GLU A 227 -5.35 16.17 18.95
N GLU A 228 -4.34 16.31 18.11
CA GLU A 228 -4.49 16.79 16.73
C GLU A 228 -5.31 15.81 15.89
N THR A 229 -5.04 14.51 16.01
CA THR A 229 -5.81 13.48 15.31
C THR A 229 -7.28 13.45 15.74
N ALA A 230 -7.55 13.69 17.02
CA ALA A 230 -8.92 13.77 17.54
C ALA A 230 -9.72 14.96 16.97
N ARG A 231 -9.04 16.00 16.48
CA ARG A 231 -9.67 17.17 15.84
C ARG A 231 -9.93 16.98 14.35
N ILE A 232 -9.32 16.00 13.70
CA ILE A 232 -9.53 15.73 12.29
C ILE A 232 -11.00 15.38 12.05
N ARG A 233 -11.60 16.00 11.04
CA ARG A 233 -12.96 15.70 10.55
C ARG A 233 -12.88 15.37 9.07
N LEU A 234 -13.40 14.21 8.71
CA LEU A 234 -13.44 13.72 7.33
C LEU A 234 -14.64 14.31 6.59
N ALA A 235 -14.63 14.20 5.27
CA ALA A 235 -15.74 14.65 4.43
C ALA A 235 -17.07 14.08 4.91
N PRO A 236 -18.05 14.91 5.27
CA PRO A 236 -19.34 14.42 5.78
C PRO A 236 -20.10 13.58 4.76
N GLU A 237 -19.94 13.86 3.47
CA GLU A 237 -20.49 13.08 2.35
C GLU A 237 -19.98 11.63 2.38
N CYS A 238 -18.70 11.43 2.70
CA CYS A 238 -18.13 10.09 2.86
C CYS A 238 -18.69 9.34 4.07
N GLY A 239 -19.19 10.05 5.08
CA GLY A 239 -19.81 9.50 6.29
C GLY A 239 -21.10 8.75 5.99
N VAL A 240 -21.90 9.25 5.07
CA VAL A 240 -23.24 8.77 4.69
C VAL A 240 -23.29 8.06 3.33
N CYS A 241 -22.13 7.93 2.67
CA CYS A 241 -22.03 7.31 1.35
C CYS A 241 -22.33 5.81 1.42
N ALA A 242 -23.26 5.31 0.60
CA ALA A 242 -23.60 3.89 0.51
C ALA A 242 -22.41 3.01 0.11
N LYS A 243 -21.45 3.56 -0.66
CA LYS A 243 -20.23 2.87 -1.11
C LYS A 243 -19.08 2.89 -0.08
N ARG A 244 -19.31 3.43 1.10
CA ARG A 244 -18.30 3.67 2.15
C ARG A 244 -17.48 2.42 2.52
N ASP A 245 -18.14 1.28 2.72
CA ASP A 245 -17.49 0.04 3.16
C ASP A 245 -16.61 -0.59 2.07
N ILE A 246 -16.91 -0.30 0.82
CA ILE A 246 -16.13 -0.73 -0.35
C ILE A 246 -15.01 0.27 -0.63
N CYS A 247 -15.31 1.56 -0.58
CA CYS A 247 -14.36 2.64 -0.88
C CYS A 247 -13.22 2.71 0.12
N LYS A 248 -13.51 2.60 1.41
CA LYS A 248 -12.53 2.70 2.51
C LYS A 248 -11.66 3.97 2.42
N SER A 249 -12.23 5.08 1.93
CA SER A 249 -11.52 6.37 1.94
C SER A 249 -11.08 6.74 3.36
N CYS A 250 -9.99 7.46 3.49
CA CYS A 250 -9.36 7.75 4.78
C CYS A 250 -8.76 9.17 4.82
N ALA A 251 -8.39 9.62 6.01
CA ALA A 251 -7.75 10.91 6.22
C ALA A 251 -6.49 11.13 5.36
N ALA A 252 -5.70 10.06 5.11
CA ALA A 252 -4.54 10.17 4.24
C ALA A 252 -4.91 10.46 2.79
N MET A 253 -6.00 9.88 2.28
CA MET A 253 -6.48 10.19 0.93
C MET A 253 -6.97 11.63 0.86
N GLU A 254 -7.74 12.11 1.84
CA GLU A 254 -8.21 13.50 1.85
C GLU A 254 -7.06 14.50 1.85
N ILE A 255 -6.09 14.35 2.75
CA ILE A 255 -4.99 15.30 2.85
C ILE A 255 -4.05 15.27 1.65
N THR A 256 -3.80 14.09 1.06
CA THR A 256 -2.90 13.97 -0.08
C THR A 256 -3.55 14.39 -1.40
N GLU A 257 -4.87 14.19 -1.55
CA GLU A 257 -5.61 14.59 -2.76
C GLU A 257 -6.00 16.06 -2.73
N ASN A 258 -6.40 16.58 -1.57
CA ASN A 258 -7.03 17.91 -1.46
C ASN A 258 -6.17 18.92 -0.68
N GLY A 259 -5.09 18.51 -0.03
CA GLY A 259 -4.28 19.37 0.84
C GLY A 259 -4.94 19.74 2.17
N LYS A 260 -6.16 19.27 2.44
CA LYS A 260 -6.94 19.53 3.66
C LYS A 260 -7.92 18.40 3.92
N PHE A 261 -8.38 18.30 5.16
CA PHE A 261 -9.44 17.38 5.57
C PHE A 261 -10.83 17.97 5.27
N GLY A 262 -11.86 17.12 5.31
CA GLY A 262 -13.25 17.51 5.13
C GLY A 262 -13.71 17.63 3.68
N ASN A 263 -12.91 17.20 2.72
CA ASN A 263 -13.26 17.16 1.30
C ASN A 263 -13.17 15.75 0.73
N VAL A 264 -14.12 15.42 -0.12
CA VAL A 264 -14.14 14.14 -0.83
C VAL A 264 -12.84 13.94 -1.63
N PRO A 265 -12.11 12.82 -1.46
CA PRO A 265 -10.97 12.50 -2.30
C PRO A 265 -11.47 12.01 -3.66
N GLU A 266 -11.70 12.94 -4.58
CA GLU A 266 -12.43 12.72 -5.84
C GLU A 266 -11.83 11.60 -6.70
N TYR A 267 -10.50 11.54 -6.80
CA TYR A 267 -9.83 10.46 -7.52
C TYR A 267 -10.25 9.07 -6.98
N ARG A 268 -10.28 8.91 -5.64
CA ARG A 268 -10.69 7.64 -5.04
C ARG A 268 -12.17 7.35 -5.27
N CYS A 269 -13.01 8.39 -5.23
CA CYS A 269 -14.43 8.28 -5.51
C CYS A 269 -14.68 7.78 -6.94
N GLN A 270 -14.02 8.38 -7.93
CA GLN A 270 -14.09 7.97 -9.34
C GLN A 270 -13.57 6.57 -9.56
N MET A 271 -12.44 6.20 -8.95
CA MET A 271 -11.89 4.83 -9.00
C MET A 271 -12.91 3.80 -8.51
N VAL A 272 -13.62 4.07 -7.40
CA VAL A 272 -14.63 3.15 -6.88
C VAL A 272 -15.86 3.08 -7.79
N LYS A 273 -16.27 4.20 -8.38
CA LYS A 273 -17.38 4.22 -9.36
C LYS A 273 -17.05 3.42 -10.62
N ALA A 274 -15.79 3.34 -11.01
CA ALA A 274 -15.33 2.56 -12.16
C ALA A 274 -15.15 1.06 -11.88
N MET A 275 -15.18 0.61 -10.62
CA MET A 275 -14.95 -0.80 -10.24
C MET A 275 -15.89 -1.80 -10.91
N PRO A 276 -17.22 -1.56 -11.07
CA PRO A 276 -18.11 -2.52 -11.73
C PRO A 276 -17.70 -2.83 -13.17
N ASP A 277 -17.36 -1.79 -13.93
CA ASP A 277 -16.91 -1.94 -15.32
C ASP A 277 -15.56 -2.65 -15.40
N ALA A 278 -14.65 -2.31 -14.49
CA ALA A 278 -13.36 -2.97 -14.36
C ALA A 278 -13.49 -4.46 -14.05
N ILE A 279 -14.37 -4.83 -13.13
CA ILE A 279 -14.65 -6.24 -12.78
C ILE A 279 -15.21 -6.98 -13.99
N ARG A 280 -16.22 -6.43 -14.69
CA ARG A 280 -16.80 -7.04 -15.90
C ARG A 280 -15.77 -7.24 -17.01
N LYS A 281 -14.92 -6.23 -17.23
CA LYS A 281 -13.85 -6.30 -18.22
C LYS A 281 -12.87 -7.43 -17.92
N VAL A 282 -12.33 -7.50 -16.71
CA VAL A 282 -11.38 -8.56 -16.31
C VAL A 282 -12.02 -9.94 -16.36
N LYS A 283 -13.29 -10.08 -15.94
CA LYS A 283 -14.06 -11.31 -16.06
C LYS A 283 -14.15 -11.78 -17.51
N GLN A 284 -14.44 -10.87 -18.42
CA GLN A 284 -14.55 -11.14 -19.85
C GLN A 284 -13.22 -11.60 -20.45
N GLU A 285 -12.12 -10.92 -20.11
CA GLU A 285 -10.77 -11.28 -20.55
C GLU A 285 -10.41 -12.71 -20.12
N ILE A 286 -10.64 -13.07 -18.86
CA ILE A 286 -10.39 -14.44 -18.35
C ILE A 286 -11.23 -15.49 -19.08
N LEU A 287 -12.50 -15.21 -19.34
CA LEU A 287 -13.37 -16.15 -20.08
C LEU A 287 -12.92 -16.33 -21.53
N GLU A 288 -12.46 -15.29 -22.19
CA GLU A 288 -11.90 -15.34 -23.56
C GLU A 288 -10.58 -16.12 -23.60
N GLU A 289 -9.68 -15.90 -22.65
CA GLU A 289 -8.43 -16.65 -22.54
C GLU A 289 -8.68 -18.15 -22.36
N ARG A 290 -9.64 -18.52 -21.49
CA ARG A 290 -10.04 -19.93 -21.29
C ARG A 290 -10.65 -20.59 -22.54
N ARG A 291 -11.40 -19.85 -23.36
CA ARG A 291 -11.94 -20.38 -24.62
C ARG A 291 -10.81 -20.71 -25.60
N LYS A 292 -9.85 -19.80 -25.76
CA LYS A 292 -8.69 -20.00 -26.64
C LYS A 292 -7.79 -21.17 -26.23
N CYS A 293 -7.72 -21.49 -24.95
CA CYS A 293 -6.93 -22.64 -24.46
C CYS A 293 -7.66 -23.99 -24.66
N ASN A 294 -8.98 -23.99 -24.88
CA ASN A 294 -9.78 -25.18 -25.07
C ASN A 294 -10.05 -25.49 -26.55
N GLU A 295 -9.67 -24.61 -27.46
CA GLU A 295 -9.65 -24.82 -28.93
C GLU A 295 -8.25 -25.33 -29.38
#